data_e493a01901d092398091cfc27aee3d58
#
_entry.id   e493a01901d092398091cfc27aee3d58
#
_cell.length_a   1.000
_cell.length_b   1.000
_cell.length_c   1.000
_cell.angle_alpha   90.00
_cell.angle_beta   90.00
_cell.angle_gamma   90.00
#
_symmetry.space_group_name_H-M   'P 1'
#
loop_
_entity.id
_entity.type
_entity.pdbx_description
1 polymer ?
#
loop_
_entity_poly.entity_id
_entity_poly.type
_entity_poly.pdbx_seq_one_letter_code
_entity_poly.pdbx_strand_id
1 'polypeptide(L)'
;DAEPSYEGIPQGLHDPAQPLWRDCDVRRYGYWSVFAGSCGHTYGHNNIMQFLKPGTPGGYGADGIEKPWYKAMQDPGFNQMKYLKNLMLTFPYFERVPDQSVIAGTNGNRYDRAIATRGKDYLLVYNYSGNPMSVDLTKISGAKKKVWWYSPKDGKLSFIGEFDSKITPFTYDGSYNRDNDQVLIAIDSSKNYISTEWLELPMVNQ
;
A
#
# COMPACT_ATOMS: atom_id res chain seq x y z
N ASP A 1 8.55 0.29 -10.65
CA ASP A 1 8.10 -1.07 -10.95
C ASP A 1 7.15 -1.03 -12.14
N ALA A 2 7.65 -1.47 -13.30
CA ALA A 2 6.95 -1.28 -14.57
C ALA A 2 6.03 -2.47 -14.93
N GLU A 3 6.31 -3.65 -14.39
CA GLU A 3 5.56 -4.87 -14.68
C GLU A 3 5.56 -5.83 -13.48
N PRO A 4 4.79 -5.52 -12.44
CA PRO A 4 4.61 -6.40 -11.28
C PRO A 4 3.68 -7.58 -11.64
N SER A 5 3.45 -8.46 -10.69
CA SER A 5 2.42 -9.50 -10.81
C SER A 5 1.03 -8.87 -11.00
N TYR A 6 0.29 -9.37 -11.97
CA TYR A 6 -1.05 -8.87 -12.31
C TYR A 6 -2.14 -9.54 -11.47
N GLU A 7 -3.14 -8.79 -11.06
CA GLU A 7 -4.34 -9.35 -10.43
C GLU A 7 -5.01 -10.34 -11.39
N GLY A 8 -5.43 -11.49 -10.86
CA GLY A 8 -6.08 -12.54 -11.63
C GLY A 8 -5.16 -13.41 -12.51
N ILE A 9 -3.83 -13.25 -12.42
CA ILE A 9 -2.88 -14.22 -13.01
C ILE A 9 -2.56 -15.30 -11.96
N PRO A 10 -2.50 -16.58 -12.36
CA PRO A 10 -1.95 -17.63 -11.48
C PRO A 10 -0.51 -17.33 -11.06
N GLN A 11 -0.18 -17.64 -9.82
CA GLN A 11 1.20 -17.56 -9.33
C GLN A 11 2.10 -18.55 -10.08
N GLY A 12 3.42 -18.48 -9.88
CA GLY A 12 4.34 -19.43 -10.50
C GLY A 12 4.41 -19.36 -12.03
N LEU A 13 4.42 -18.16 -12.60
CA LEU A 13 4.53 -17.93 -14.05
C LEU A 13 3.38 -18.59 -14.85
N HIS A 14 2.16 -18.23 -14.48
CA HIS A 14 0.93 -18.67 -15.15
C HIS A 14 0.56 -20.16 -14.95
N ASP A 15 1.07 -20.79 -13.92
CA ASP A 15 0.70 -22.17 -13.57
C ASP A 15 -0.75 -22.23 -13.08
N PRO A 16 -1.69 -22.86 -13.83
CA PRO A 16 -3.11 -22.87 -13.47
C PRO A 16 -3.41 -23.68 -12.21
N ALA A 17 -2.48 -24.47 -11.72
CA ALA A 17 -2.60 -25.19 -10.44
C ALA A 17 -2.33 -24.29 -9.21
N GLN A 18 -1.78 -23.10 -9.44
CA GLN A 18 -1.46 -22.15 -8.38
C GLN A 18 -2.63 -21.19 -8.12
N PRO A 19 -2.72 -20.65 -6.89
CA PRO A 19 -3.71 -19.60 -6.60
C PRO A 19 -3.47 -18.33 -7.44
N LEU A 20 -4.52 -17.59 -7.68
CA LEU A 20 -4.42 -16.31 -8.38
C LEU A 20 -3.78 -15.23 -7.48
N TRP A 21 -3.05 -14.31 -8.10
CA TRP A 21 -2.69 -13.04 -7.46
C TRP A 21 -3.96 -12.23 -7.17
N ARG A 22 -4.09 -11.77 -5.93
CA ARG A 22 -5.25 -11.04 -5.43
C ARG A 22 -4.93 -9.55 -5.23
N ASP A 23 -5.96 -8.80 -4.92
CA ASP A 23 -5.86 -7.38 -4.56
C ASP A 23 -4.80 -7.08 -3.47
N CYS A 24 -4.76 -7.89 -2.41
CA CYS A 24 -3.75 -7.74 -1.34
C CYS A 24 -2.31 -7.94 -1.85
N ASP A 25 -2.12 -8.78 -2.84
CA ASP A 25 -0.80 -9.04 -3.42
C ASP A 25 -0.34 -7.87 -4.30
N VAL A 26 -1.21 -7.36 -5.17
CA VAL A 26 -0.89 -6.22 -6.04
C VAL A 26 -0.72 -4.93 -5.23
N ARG A 27 -1.49 -4.74 -4.14
CA ARG A 27 -1.26 -3.66 -3.18
C ARG A 27 0.13 -3.75 -2.57
N ARG A 28 0.50 -4.92 -2.05
CA ARG A 28 1.83 -5.15 -1.48
C ARG A 28 2.95 -4.75 -2.44
N TYR A 29 2.88 -5.20 -3.69
CA TYR A 29 3.88 -4.85 -4.69
C TYR A 29 3.94 -3.34 -4.94
N GLY A 30 2.80 -2.67 -5.06
CA GLY A 30 2.74 -1.23 -5.25
C GLY A 30 3.37 -0.46 -4.09
N TYR A 31 2.94 -0.76 -2.87
CA TYR A 31 3.47 -0.08 -1.67
C TYR A 31 4.95 -0.38 -1.44
N TRP A 32 5.37 -1.64 -1.55
CA TRP A 32 6.78 -2.00 -1.39
C TRP A 32 7.67 -1.29 -2.41
N SER A 33 7.30 -1.32 -3.68
CA SER A 33 8.08 -0.69 -4.75
C SER A 33 8.20 0.81 -4.52
N VAL A 34 7.09 1.51 -4.31
CA VAL A 34 7.08 2.96 -4.15
C VAL A 34 7.78 3.38 -2.86
N PHE A 35 7.57 2.70 -1.73
CA PHE A 35 8.23 3.02 -0.46
C PHE A 35 9.72 2.72 -0.48
N ALA A 36 10.15 1.73 -1.27
CA ALA A 36 11.57 1.43 -1.52
C ALA A 36 12.26 2.41 -2.47
N GLY A 37 11.53 3.38 -3.04
CA GLY A 37 12.12 4.45 -3.84
C GLY A 37 11.81 4.41 -5.34
N SER A 38 11.01 3.46 -5.82
CA SER A 38 10.55 3.50 -7.21
C SER A 38 9.80 4.79 -7.50
N CYS A 39 10.01 5.35 -8.68
CA CYS A 39 9.33 6.57 -9.14
C CYS A 39 7.84 6.33 -9.45
N GLY A 40 7.40 5.09 -9.51
CA GLY A 40 6.00 4.72 -9.74
C GLY A 40 5.77 3.22 -9.75
N HIS A 41 4.51 2.86 -9.97
CA HIS A 41 4.03 1.49 -10.05
C HIS A 41 2.97 1.38 -11.12
N THR A 42 3.02 0.34 -11.95
CA THR A 42 1.99 0.03 -12.94
C THR A 42 1.13 -1.12 -12.41
N TYR A 43 -0.17 -0.88 -12.34
CA TYR A 43 -1.12 -1.95 -12.03
C TYR A 43 -1.45 -2.74 -13.31
N GLY A 44 -1.55 -4.05 -13.18
CA GLY A 44 -2.02 -4.93 -14.24
C GLY A 44 -3.10 -5.89 -13.77
N HIS A 45 -3.97 -6.29 -14.69
CA HIS A 45 -5.00 -7.29 -14.48
C HIS A 45 -5.05 -8.25 -15.67
N ASN A 46 -5.09 -9.56 -15.41
CA ASN A 46 -5.05 -10.60 -16.44
C ASN A 46 -6.12 -10.43 -17.52
N ASN A 47 -7.35 -10.24 -17.08
CA ASN A 47 -8.50 -10.15 -18.01
C ASN A 47 -8.52 -8.83 -18.78
N ILE A 48 -8.00 -7.74 -18.19
CA ILE A 48 -7.90 -6.43 -18.86
C ILE A 48 -6.80 -6.46 -19.92
N MET A 49 -5.62 -6.98 -19.58
CA MET A 49 -4.48 -7.09 -20.50
C MET A 49 -4.84 -7.85 -21.79
N GLN A 50 -5.64 -8.90 -21.65
CA GLN A 50 -6.05 -9.75 -22.76
C GLN A 50 -7.33 -9.26 -23.48
N PHE A 51 -7.98 -8.21 -22.97
CA PHE A 51 -9.33 -7.80 -23.42
C PHE A 51 -10.30 -8.99 -23.44
N LEU A 52 -10.23 -9.85 -22.41
CA LEU A 52 -10.98 -11.10 -22.34
C LEU A 52 -12.49 -10.85 -22.48
N LYS A 53 -13.13 -11.60 -23.37
CA LYS A 53 -14.58 -11.56 -23.61
C LYS A 53 -15.18 -12.93 -23.39
N PRO A 54 -16.46 -13.03 -22.98
CA PRO A 54 -17.13 -14.32 -22.89
C PRO A 54 -17.02 -15.11 -24.18
N GLY A 55 -16.73 -16.41 -24.08
CA GLY A 55 -16.61 -17.30 -25.24
C GLY A 55 -15.32 -17.15 -26.07
N THR A 56 -14.38 -16.29 -25.64
CA THR A 56 -13.05 -16.24 -26.26
C THR A 56 -12.04 -17.08 -25.47
N PRO A 57 -11.11 -17.76 -26.14
CA PRO A 57 -10.03 -18.44 -25.44
C PRO A 57 -9.20 -17.43 -24.63
N GLY A 58 -8.95 -17.73 -23.38
CA GLY A 58 -7.99 -16.98 -22.55
C GLY A 58 -6.59 -17.56 -22.72
N GLY A 59 -5.58 -16.76 -22.44
CA GLY A 59 -4.21 -17.19 -22.24
C GLY A 59 -3.75 -16.89 -20.82
N TYR A 60 -2.51 -17.19 -20.50
CA TYR A 60 -1.90 -16.83 -19.20
C TYR A 60 -2.72 -17.30 -17.99
N GLY A 61 -3.25 -18.55 -18.05
CA GLY A 61 -4.07 -19.12 -16.98
C GLY A 61 -5.48 -18.53 -16.88
N ALA A 62 -5.97 -17.81 -17.88
CA ALA A 62 -7.34 -17.31 -17.94
C ALA A 62 -8.33 -18.29 -18.59
N ASP A 63 -7.88 -19.48 -18.95
CA ASP A 63 -8.74 -20.51 -19.54
C ASP A 63 -9.86 -20.90 -18.55
N GLY A 64 -11.12 -20.83 -19.02
CA GLY A 64 -12.29 -21.09 -18.21
C GLY A 64 -12.71 -19.92 -17.28
N ILE A 65 -12.04 -18.79 -17.31
CA ILE A 65 -12.45 -17.59 -16.58
C ILE A 65 -13.45 -16.81 -17.44
N GLU A 66 -14.70 -16.78 -17.02
CA GLU A 66 -15.78 -16.11 -17.78
C GLU A 66 -15.88 -14.60 -17.52
N LYS A 67 -15.07 -14.04 -16.60
CA LYS A 67 -15.16 -12.62 -16.27
C LYS A 67 -14.59 -11.75 -17.41
N PRO A 68 -15.40 -10.95 -18.10
CA PRO A 68 -14.92 -10.09 -19.16
C PRO A 68 -14.10 -8.90 -18.60
N TRP A 69 -13.23 -8.33 -19.44
CA TRP A 69 -12.31 -7.25 -19.08
C TRP A 69 -13.01 -6.03 -18.43
N TYR A 70 -14.19 -5.66 -18.93
CA TYR A 70 -14.93 -4.51 -18.40
C TYR A 70 -15.54 -4.77 -17.01
N LYS A 71 -15.74 -6.02 -16.61
CA LYS A 71 -16.08 -6.41 -15.24
C LYS A 71 -14.85 -6.43 -14.33
N ALA A 72 -13.71 -6.84 -14.86
CA ALA A 72 -12.44 -6.84 -14.14
C ALA A 72 -11.95 -5.44 -13.75
N MET A 73 -12.36 -4.39 -14.48
CA MET A 73 -12.12 -3.00 -14.10
C MET A 73 -12.78 -2.59 -12.77
N GLN A 74 -13.68 -3.39 -12.24
CA GLN A 74 -14.32 -3.18 -10.93
C GLN A 74 -13.66 -4.00 -9.81
N ASP A 75 -12.62 -4.75 -10.12
CA ASP A 75 -11.93 -5.57 -9.12
C ASP A 75 -11.19 -4.69 -8.10
N PRO A 76 -11.07 -5.19 -6.85
CA PRO A 76 -10.60 -4.36 -5.75
C PRO A 76 -9.20 -3.81 -5.97
N GLY A 77 -8.26 -4.59 -6.52
CA GLY A 77 -6.89 -4.15 -6.73
C GLY A 77 -6.81 -2.94 -7.65
N PHE A 78 -7.59 -2.92 -8.74
CA PHE A 78 -7.70 -1.76 -9.62
C PHE A 78 -8.15 -0.50 -8.86
N ASN A 79 -9.22 -0.63 -8.09
CA ASN A 79 -9.80 0.50 -7.36
C ASN A 79 -8.93 0.99 -6.20
N GLN A 80 -8.09 0.13 -5.63
CA GLN A 80 -7.24 0.44 -4.48
C GLN A 80 -5.98 1.21 -4.85
N MET A 81 -5.53 1.18 -6.11
CA MET A 81 -4.32 1.91 -6.54
C MET A 81 -4.45 3.43 -6.41
N LYS A 82 -5.66 3.97 -6.47
CA LYS A 82 -5.91 5.40 -6.20
C LYS A 82 -5.47 5.81 -4.80
N TYR A 83 -5.57 4.92 -3.82
CA TYR A 83 -5.19 5.21 -2.44
C TYR A 83 -3.67 5.33 -2.28
N LEU A 84 -2.89 4.49 -2.97
CA LEU A 84 -1.44 4.65 -3.02
C LEU A 84 -1.06 5.99 -3.65
N LYS A 85 -1.65 6.32 -4.80
CA LYS A 85 -1.40 7.60 -5.48
C LYS A 85 -1.73 8.79 -4.59
N ASN A 86 -2.91 8.80 -3.97
CA ASN A 86 -3.36 9.89 -3.13
C ASN A 86 -2.44 10.06 -1.91
N LEU A 87 -2.07 8.96 -1.24
CA LEU A 87 -1.13 8.98 -0.13
C LEU A 87 0.20 9.63 -0.53
N MET A 88 0.76 9.24 -1.68
CA MET A 88 2.03 9.79 -2.14
C MET A 88 1.95 11.27 -2.50
N LEU A 89 0.84 11.73 -3.06
CA LEU A 89 0.64 13.13 -3.45
C LEU A 89 0.25 14.05 -2.29
N THR A 90 -0.11 13.50 -1.13
CA THR A 90 -0.43 14.26 0.08
C THR A 90 0.80 14.93 0.68
N PHE A 91 1.96 14.33 0.48
CA PHE A 91 3.24 14.78 1.05
C PHE A 91 4.16 15.34 -0.04
N PRO A 92 5.18 16.14 0.32
CA PRO A 92 6.20 16.61 -0.63
C PRO A 92 6.95 15.44 -1.28
N TYR A 93 6.45 14.99 -2.42
CA TYR A 93 6.88 13.76 -3.09
C TYR A 93 8.37 13.73 -3.43
N PHE A 94 8.92 14.85 -3.92
CA PHE A 94 10.32 14.94 -4.35
C PHE A 94 11.33 15.06 -3.20
N GLU A 95 10.86 15.31 -1.99
CA GLU A 95 11.70 15.30 -0.78
C GLU A 95 11.80 13.90 -0.15
N ARG A 96 10.98 12.97 -0.65
CA ARG A 96 10.85 11.65 -0.10
C ARG A 96 12.08 10.78 -0.40
N VAL A 97 12.61 10.15 0.64
CA VAL A 97 13.68 9.16 0.53
C VAL A 97 13.29 7.85 1.20
N PRO A 98 13.63 6.69 0.62
CA PRO A 98 13.51 5.43 1.34
C PRO A 98 14.51 5.40 2.50
N ASP A 99 14.02 5.11 3.71
CA ASP A 99 14.87 5.07 4.90
C ASP A 99 14.43 3.98 5.87
N GLN A 100 15.08 2.84 5.79
CA GLN A 100 14.77 1.69 6.64
C GLN A 100 15.27 1.87 8.08
N SER A 101 16.10 2.87 8.37
CA SER A 101 16.54 3.20 9.74
C SER A 101 15.42 3.83 10.59
N VAL A 102 14.29 4.16 9.97
CA VAL A 102 13.04 4.53 10.66
C VAL A 102 12.51 3.36 11.52
N ILE A 103 12.75 2.11 11.11
CA ILE A 103 12.32 0.93 11.85
C ILE A 103 13.40 0.56 12.86
N ALA A 104 13.10 0.76 14.14
CA ALA A 104 14.02 0.48 15.22
C ALA A 104 13.99 -1.01 15.60
N GLY A 105 15.18 -1.58 15.85
CA GLY A 105 15.32 -2.98 16.19
C GLY A 105 15.32 -3.90 14.96
N THR A 106 14.83 -5.12 15.14
CA THR A 106 14.79 -6.12 14.07
C THR A 106 13.58 -5.87 13.18
N ASN A 107 13.83 -5.58 11.90
CA ASN A 107 12.79 -5.57 10.88
C ASN A 107 12.58 -6.99 10.35
N GLY A 108 11.34 -7.39 10.11
CA GLY A 108 10.99 -8.72 9.63
C GLY A 108 11.58 -9.07 8.26
N ASN A 109 11.38 -10.30 7.84
CA ASN A 109 11.81 -10.84 6.55
C ASN A 109 10.60 -11.13 5.64
N ARG A 110 10.81 -11.11 4.33
CA ARG A 110 9.77 -11.43 3.35
C ARG A 110 8.49 -10.61 3.61
N TYR A 111 7.37 -11.28 3.81
CA TYR A 111 6.06 -10.63 4.05
C TYR A 111 5.94 -9.91 5.40
N ASP A 112 6.81 -10.23 6.36
CA ASP A 112 6.84 -9.58 7.66
C ASP A 112 7.69 -8.31 7.69
N ARG A 113 8.40 -8.03 6.59
CA ARG A 113 9.25 -6.86 6.47
C ARG A 113 8.41 -5.61 6.26
N ALA A 114 8.50 -4.68 7.20
CA ALA A 114 7.97 -3.33 7.02
C ALA A 114 8.90 -2.49 6.13
N ILE A 115 8.35 -1.62 5.31
CA ILE A 115 9.10 -0.73 4.41
C ILE A 115 8.80 0.72 4.77
N ALA A 116 9.86 1.51 4.99
CA ALA A 116 9.74 2.88 5.41
C ALA A 116 10.28 3.87 4.37
N THR A 117 9.60 5.00 4.27
CA THR A 117 10.03 6.17 3.50
C THR A 117 9.71 7.44 4.29
N ARG A 118 10.47 8.52 4.08
CA ARG A 118 10.25 9.78 4.79
C ARG A 118 10.65 10.99 3.97
N GLY A 119 10.07 12.14 4.32
CA GLY A 119 10.59 13.48 4.03
C GLY A 119 11.30 14.06 5.24
N LYS A 120 11.38 15.39 5.30
CA LYS A 120 11.96 16.13 6.41
C LYS A 120 11.09 16.10 7.66
N ASP A 121 9.78 16.18 7.49
CA ASP A 121 8.80 16.41 8.57
C ASP A 121 7.62 15.41 8.55
N TYR A 122 7.73 14.35 7.78
CA TYR A 122 6.80 13.22 7.76
C TYR A 122 7.54 11.90 7.53
N LEU A 123 6.97 10.80 8.01
CA LEU A 123 7.38 9.44 7.66
C LEU A 123 6.17 8.55 7.42
N LEU A 124 6.36 7.56 6.59
CA LEU A 124 5.37 6.55 6.21
C LEU A 124 6.00 5.18 6.36
N VAL A 125 5.31 4.26 7.04
CA VAL A 125 5.77 2.87 7.19
C VAL A 125 4.66 1.94 6.73
N TYR A 126 4.88 1.24 5.63
CA TYR A 126 3.98 0.20 5.16
C TYR A 126 4.28 -1.12 5.87
N ASN A 127 3.29 -1.67 6.52
CA ASN A 127 3.32 -2.94 7.23
C ASN A 127 2.28 -3.88 6.62
N TYR A 128 2.75 -4.87 5.87
CA TYR A 128 1.87 -5.79 5.15
C TYR A 128 1.21 -6.82 6.06
N SER A 129 1.94 -7.29 7.07
CA SER A 129 1.49 -8.38 7.94
C SER A 129 0.70 -7.92 9.15
N GLY A 130 0.72 -6.62 9.48
CA GLY A 130 0.13 -6.09 10.72
C GLY A 130 0.95 -6.40 11.99
N ASN A 131 2.16 -6.94 11.87
CA ASN A 131 3.01 -7.23 13.01
C ASN A 131 3.37 -5.96 13.82
N PRO A 132 3.54 -6.06 15.14
CA PRO A 132 4.08 -4.97 15.95
C PRO A 132 5.43 -4.49 15.42
N MET A 133 5.64 -3.18 15.45
CA MET A 133 6.90 -2.56 15.02
C MET A 133 7.27 -1.40 15.93
N SER A 134 8.57 -1.14 16.08
CA SER A 134 9.08 0.06 16.75
C SER A 134 9.55 1.06 15.71
N VAL A 135 9.09 2.31 15.83
CA VAL A 135 9.39 3.37 14.86
C VAL A 135 10.17 4.48 15.53
N ASP A 136 11.28 4.88 14.94
CA ASP A 136 12.10 5.99 15.40
C ASP A 136 11.55 7.33 14.88
N LEU A 137 10.73 7.96 15.69
CA LEU A 137 10.11 9.26 15.41
C LEU A 137 11.11 10.42 15.41
N THR A 138 12.37 10.21 15.84
CA THR A 138 13.42 11.24 15.78
C THR A 138 13.92 11.49 14.36
N LYS A 139 13.59 10.63 13.42
CA LYS A 139 14.00 10.72 12.01
C LYS A 139 13.35 11.87 11.24
N ILE A 140 12.35 12.50 11.81
CA ILE A 140 11.67 13.67 11.24
C ILE A 140 11.64 14.82 12.23
N SER A 141 11.44 16.06 11.74
CA SER A 141 11.45 17.28 12.54
C SER A 141 10.34 17.34 13.59
N GLY A 142 10.49 18.28 14.53
CA GLY A 142 9.50 18.57 15.57
C GLY A 142 9.68 17.76 16.86
N ALA A 143 9.26 18.31 17.99
CA ALA A 143 9.31 17.66 19.30
C ALA A 143 8.16 16.67 19.49
N LYS A 144 7.04 16.91 18.84
CA LYS A 144 5.83 16.10 18.87
C LYS A 144 5.45 15.65 17.44
N LYS A 145 4.83 14.47 17.34
CA LYS A 145 4.35 13.88 16.09
C LYS A 145 2.88 13.49 16.23
N LYS A 146 2.06 13.95 15.30
CA LYS A 146 0.73 13.39 15.11
C LYS A 146 0.83 12.11 14.31
N VAL A 147 0.13 11.06 14.72
CA VAL A 147 0.26 9.72 14.15
C VAL A 147 -1.09 9.14 13.82
N TRP A 148 -1.16 8.46 12.66
CA TRP A 148 -2.36 7.80 12.13
C TRP A 148 -2.04 6.40 11.62
N TRP A 149 -3.04 5.53 11.64
CA TRP A 149 -3.12 4.39 10.76
C TRP A 149 -3.89 4.77 9.50
N TYR A 150 -3.37 4.35 8.36
CA TYR A 150 -3.99 4.51 7.06
C TYR A 150 -4.26 3.14 6.44
N SER A 151 -5.48 2.92 5.96
CA SER A 151 -5.90 1.68 5.31
C SER A 151 -5.66 1.76 3.80
N PRO A 152 -4.78 0.94 3.23
CA PRO A 152 -4.58 0.85 1.78
C PRO A 152 -5.79 0.36 0.99
N LYS A 153 -6.77 -0.27 1.65
CA LYS A 153 -7.97 -0.85 1.03
C LYS A 153 -9.03 0.18 0.68
N ASP A 154 -9.22 1.14 1.56
CA ASP A 154 -10.34 2.09 1.47
C ASP A 154 -9.93 3.54 1.74
N GLY A 155 -8.65 3.79 1.97
CA GLY A 155 -8.10 5.13 2.18
C GLY A 155 -8.45 5.75 3.53
N LYS A 156 -9.05 5.01 4.45
CA LYS A 156 -9.43 5.53 5.77
C LYS A 156 -8.23 5.85 6.63
N LEU A 157 -8.36 6.96 7.36
CA LEU A 157 -7.41 7.40 8.38
C LEU A 157 -8.00 7.21 9.77
N SER A 158 -7.20 6.64 10.67
CA SER A 158 -7.53 6.52 12.09
C SER A 158 -6.45 7.22 12.89
N PHE A 159 -6.78 8.36 13.50
CA PHE A 159 -5.86 9.08 14.37
C PHE A 159 -5.61 8.28 15.63
N ILE A 160 -4.34 8.07 15.97
CA ILE A 160 -3.95 7.26 17.13
C ILE A 160 -3.28 8.08 18.26
N GLY A 161 -2.95 9.32 18.00
CA GLY A 161 -2.47 10.22 19.04
C GLY A 161 -1.33 11.11 18.63
N GLU A 162 -0.87 11.89 19.62
CA GLU A 162 0.33 12.71 19.54
C GLU A 162 1.42 12.10 20.43
N PHE A 163 2.62 11.93 19.87
CA PHE A 163 3.74 11.23 20.50
C PHE A 163 4.98 12.13 20.56
N ASP A 164 5.80 11.90 21.57
CA ASP A 164 7.12 12.52 21.66
C ASP A 164 8.06 12.02 20.57
N SER A 165 9.03 12.83 20.20
CA SER A 165 10.10 12.49 19.27
C SER A 165 11.08 11.48 19.89
N LYS A 166 10.71 10.21 19.88
CA LYS A 166 11.49 9.07 20.40
C LYS A 166 11.13 7.79 19.67
N ILE A 167 11.89 6.73 19.90
CA ILE A 167 11.50 5.38 19.44
C ILE A 167 10.21 4.98 20.18
N THR A 168 9.20 4.64 19.41
CA THR A 168 7.87 4.32 19.92
C THR A 168 7.35 3.01 19.32
N PRO A 169 6.85 2.07 20.13
CA PRO A 169 6.22 0.87 19.64
C PRO A 169 4.81 1.18 19.10
N PHE A 170 4.46 0.56 17.98
CA PHE A 170 3.14 0.62 17.37
C PHE A 170 2.63 -0.79 17.08
N THR A 171 1.39 -1.03 17.44
CA THR A 171 0.67 -2.26 17.12
C THR A 171 -0.64 -1.90 16.46
N TYR A 172 -0.91 -2.47 15.30
CA TYR A 172 -2.21 -2.36 14.66
C TYR A 172 -3.15 -3.37 15.33
N ASP A 173 -4.36 -2.93 15.64
CA ASP A 173 -5.40 -3.80 16.23
C ASP A 173 -6.02 -4.69 15.14
N GLY A 174 -5.32 -5.73 14.80
CA GLY A 174 -5.72 -6.70 13.79
C GLY A 174 -4.87 -7.96 13.85
N SER A 175 -5.46 -9.10 13.56
CA SER A 175 -4.73 -10.34 13.46
C SER A 175 -3.82 -10.35 12.23
N TYR A 176 -2.68 -11.03 12.31
CA TYR A 176 -1.84 -11.36 11.17
C TYR A 176 -2.68 -11.96 10.03
N ASN A 177 -2.78 -11.23 8.92
CA ASN A 177 -3.57 -11.63 7.77
C ASN A 177 -3.05 -10.88 6.53
N ARG A 178 -3.04 -11.50 5.36
CA ARG A 178 -2.67 -10.87 4.08
C ARG A 178 -3.51 -9.66 3.71
N ASP A 179 -4.70 -9.53 4.29
CA ASP A 179 -5.61 -8.40 4.10
C ASP A 179 -5.53 -7.33 5.20
N ASN A 180 -4.53 -7.42 6.08
CA ASN A 180 -4.36 -6.51 7.24
C ASN A 180 -3.23 -5.49 7.03
N ASP A 181 -2.89 -5.23 5.80
CA ASP A 181 -1.88 -4.25 5.46
C ASP A 181 -2.30 -2.83 5.87
N GLN A 182 -1.37 -2.10 6.47
CA GLN A 182 -1.56 -0.76 7.01
C GLN A 182 -0.36 0.12 6.70
N VAL A 183 -0.59 1.43 6.65
CA VAL A 183 0.47 2.42 6.66
C VAL A 183 0.41 3.20 7.97
N LEU A 184 1.51 3.21 8.72
CA LEU A 184 1.70 4.20 9.78
C LEU A 184 2.14 5.51 9.15
N ILE A 185 1.43 6.58 9.45
CA ILE A 185 1.77 7.94 9.07
C ILE A 185 2.15 8.70 10.33
N ALA A 186 3.34 9.29 10.37
CA ALA A 186 3.71 10.24 11.42
C ALA A 186 4.16 11.57 10.79
N ILE A 187 3.69 12.66 11.37
CA ILE A 187 3.90 14.02 10.87
C ILE A 187 4.33 14.92 12.03
N ASP A 188 5.31 15.80 11.81
CA ASP A 188 5.61 16.90 12.73
C ASP A 188 4.33 17.64 13.11
N SER A 189 4.00 17.72 14.40
CA SER A 189 2.72 18.30 14.88
C SER A 189 2.50 19.75 14.45
N SER A 190 3.56 20.48 14.07
CA SER A 190 3.47 21.84 13.53
C SER A 190 3.03 21.89 12.06
N LYS A 191 2.97 20.73 11.38
CA LYS A 191 2.61 20.62 9.96
C LYS A 191 1.18 20.14 9.78
N ASN A 192 0.57 20.53 8.68
CA ASN A 192 -0.81 20.18 8.35
C ASN A 192 -0.89 19.65 6.90
N TYR A 193 -0.52 18.37 6.71
CA TYR A 193 -0.65 17.68 5.42
C TYR A 193 -1.99 16.98 5.27
N ILE A 194 -2.59 16.55 6.37
CA ILE A 194 -3.87 15.84 6.38
C ILE A 194 -4.97 16.85 6.67
N SER A 195 -5.67 17.27 5.63
CA SER A 195 -6.87 18.10 5.73
C SER A 195 -8.13 17.26 5.88
N THR A 196 -9.21 17.85 6.38
CA THR A 196 -10.54 17.20 6.42
C THR A 196 -11.05 16.82 5.03
N GLU A 197 -10.70 17.57 3.99
CA GLU A 197 -11.03 17.28 2.60
C GLU A 197 -10.37 16.00 2.06
N TRP A 198 -9.26 15.59 2.64
CA TRP A 198 -8.58 14.34 2.28
C TRP A 198 -9.39 13.10 2.63
N LEU A 199 -10.21 13.19 3.68
CA LEU A 199 -11.16 12.15 4.09
C LEU A 199 -12.38 12.09 3.17
N GLU A 200 -12.65 13.16 2.42
CA GLU A 200 -13.81 13.35 1.56
C GLU A 200 -13.47 13.23 0.06
N LEU A 201 -12.32 12.64 -0.31
CA LEU A 201 -12.06 12.37 -1.73
C LEU A 201 -13.24 11.59 -2.30
N PRO A 202 -13.97 12.15 -3.26
CA PRO A 202 -15.22 11.56 -3.71
C PRO A 202 -14.93 10.15 -4.19
N MET A 203 -15.67 9.21 -3.63
CA MET A 203 -15.91 7.95 -4.29
C MET A 203 -16.37 8.34 -5.69
N VAL A 204 -15.58 8.06 -6.71
CA VAL A 204 -16.04 8.24 -8.09
C VAL A 204 -17.31 7.39 -8.18
N ASN A 205 -18.45 8.06 -8.08
CA ASN A 205 -19.73 7.42 -8.28
C ASN A 205 -19.70 6.80 -9.67
N GLN A 206 -19.89 5.51 -9.69
CA GLN A 206 -20.01 4.67 -10.87
C GLN A 206 -21.21 5.08 -11.70
#